data_7bc21b7a25a58a776ce3dd727b112aae
#
_entry.id   7bc21b7a25a58a776ce3dd727b112aae
#
_cell.length_a   1.000
_cell.length_b   1.000
_cell.length_c   1.000
_cell.angle_alpha   90.00
_cell.angle_beta   90.00
_cell.angle_gamma   90.00
#
_symmetry.space_group_name_H-M   'P 1'
#
loop_
_entity.id
_entity.type
_entity.pdbx_description
1 polymer ?
#
loop_
_entity_poly.entity_id
_entity_poly.type
_entity_poly.pdbx_seq_one_letter_code
_entity_poly.pdbx_strand_id
1 'polypeptide(L)'
;MRSAVKSSVSLTAFVKYVTSHHNHDPFLTTPVPSNPWITDSDEFWQLNSRSVDTPTKLSVERWVLSFWELISDPRGRVDFKLFLKKEHSAENMAFYEAAEEMRWGAASAIPEKSQFIFNTFLKPGAPRWINIDGRTMGLTVKGLVVPHRYVLDAAQTHIFLLMKKDTFYRYLKSPVHKDMFH
;
A
#
# COMPACT_ATOMS: atom_id res chain seq x y z
N MET A 1 26.25 29.78 40.19
CA MET A 1 25.68 28.96 39.08
C MET A 1 26.76 28.48 38.07
N ARG A 2 27.71 29.26 37.64
CA ARG A 2 28.73 28.83 36.64
C ARG A 2 29.68 27.73 37.12
N SER A 3 29.91 27.51 38.41
CA SER A 3 30.79 26.43 38.91
C SER A 3 30.11 25.07 39.01
N ALA A 4 28.80 25.03 39.20
CA ALA A 4 28.04 23.78 39.29
C ALA A 4 27.90 23.08 37.92
N VAL A 5 27.89 23.85 36.82
CA VAL A 5 27.81 23.30 35.46
C VAL A 5 29.14 22.70 35.00
N LYS A 6 30.29 23.24 35.49
CA LYS A 6 31.62 22.73 35.13
C LYS A 6 31.94 21.35 35.70
N SER A 7 31.27 20.90 36.76
CA SER A 7 31.54 19.61 37.41
C SER A 7 30.60 18.49 37.01
N SER A 8 29.55 18.76 36.21
CA SER A 8 28.52 17.77 35.95
C SER A 8 28.84 16.82 34.81
N VAL A 9 29.67 17.17 33.88
CA VAL A 9 30.04 16.30 32.75
C VAL A 9 31.53 16.28 32.53
N SER A 10 32.18 15.15 32.71
CA SER A 10 33.58 14.96 32.36
C SER A 10 33.73 14.89 30.84
N LEU A 11 34.91 15.32 30.31
CA LEU A 11 35.23 15.20 28.87
C LEU A 11 35.06 13.75 28.39
N THR A 12 35.47 12.78 29.20
CA THR A 12 35.34 11.36 28.91
C THR A 12 33.87 10.94 28.78
N ALA A 13 33.00 11.39 29.69
CA ALA A 13 31.57 11.11 29.63
C ALA A 13 30.91 11.77 28.40
N PHE A 14 31.31 12.98 28.05
CA PHE A 14 30.84 13.67 26.86
C PHE A 14 31.25 12.94 25.58
N VAL A 15 32.53 12.57 25.45
CA VAL A 15 33.02 11.80 24.28
C VAL A 15 32.34 10.47 24.15
N LYS A 16 32.15 9.74 25.27
CA LYS A 16 31.40 8.49 25.27
C LYS A 16 29.95 8.68 24.81
N TYR A 17 29.27 9.74 25.27
CA TYR A 17 27.93 10.07 24.83
C TYR A 17 27.89 10.34 23.33
N VAL A 18 28.74 11.25 22.83
CA VAL A 18 28.80 11.58 21.40
C VAL A 18 29.07 10.34 20.56
N THR A 19 30.02 9.50 20.93
CA THR A 19 30.38 8.31 20.16
C THR A 19 29.24 7.27 20.12
N SER A 20 28.54 7.08 21.26
CA SER A 20 27.46 6.07 21.35
C SER A 20 26.13 6.55 20.75
N HIS A 21 25.89 7.88 20.69
CA HIS A 21 24.60 8.43 20.24
C HIS A 21 24.69 9.18 18.91
N HIS A 22 25.86 9.23 18.29
CA HIS A 22 26.10 9.98 17.05
C HIS A 22 25.04 9.72 15.96
N ASN A 23 24.63 8.49 15.81
CA ASN A 23 23.67 8.09 14.78
C ASN A 23 22.19 8.30 15.18
N HIS A 24 21.93 8.67 16.43
CA HIS A 24 20.58 8.78 16.98
C HIS A 24 20.27 10.17 17.53
N ASP A 25 21.27 11.01 17.72
CA ASP A 25 21.08 12.35 18.23
C ASP A 25 20.92 13.35 17.06
N PRO A 26 19.78 14.05 16.96
CA PRO A 26 19.51 14.97 15.86
C PRO A 26 20.45 16.19 15.82
N PHE A 27 21.17 16.46 16.90
CA PHE A 27 22.17 17.54 16.93
C PHE A 27 23.57 17.10 16.46
N LEU A 28 23.83 15.80 16.46
CA LEU A 28 25.14 15.24 16.11
C LEU A 28 25.17 14.63 14.71
N THR A 29 24.02 14.24 14.17
CA THR A 29 23.92 13.73 12.80
C THR A 29 23.88 14.89 11.80
N THR A 30 24.53 14.70 10.66
CA THR A 30 24.33 15.55 9.47
C THR A 30 22.83 15.63 9.15
N PRO A 31 22.35 16.73 8.54
CA PRO A 31 20.94 16.95 8.36
C PRO A 31 20.28 15.73 7.73
N VAL A 32 19.50 15.06 8.55
CA VAL A 32 18.56 14.05 8.06
C VAL A 32 17.57 14.74 7.14
N PRO A 33 17.08 14.11 6.08
CA PRO A 33 16.02 14.66 5.29
C PRO A 33 14.92 15.24 6.18
N SER A 34 14.37 16.40 5.81
CA SER A 34 13.37 17.11 6.61
C SER A 34 12.21 16.20 7.00
N ASN A 35 11.68 16.36 8.21
CA ASN A 35 10.56 15.58 8.71
C ASN A 35 9.37 15.67 7.74
N PRO A 36 8.81 14.53 7.24
CA PRO A 36 7.70 14.52 6.29
C PRO A 36 6.41 15.15 6.86
N TRP A 37 6.33 15.34 8.19
CA TRP A 37 5.20 15.99 8.85
C TRP A 37 5.25 17.53 8.79
N ILE A 38 6.38 18.11 8.41
CA ILE A 38 6.59 19.57 8.32
C ILE A 38 7.08 20.01 6.94
N THR A 39 7.16 19.12 5.97
CA THR A 39 7.54 19.44 4.59
C THR A 39 6.63 18.73 3.62
N ASP A 40 6.22 19.41 2.55
CA ASP A 40 5.46 18.83 1.43
C ASP A 40 6.39 18.12 0.42
N SER A 41 7.64 17.90 0.74
CA SER A 41 8.57 17.17 -0.12
C SER A 41 8.16 15.71 -0.26
N ASP A 42 8.00 15.27 -1.50
CA ASP A 42 7.67 13.88 -1.84
C ASP A 42 8.82 12.89 -1.57
N GLU A 43 10.00 13.37 -1.23
CA GLU A 43 11.22 12.56 -1.12
C GLU A 43 11.07 11.40 -0.14
N PHE A 44 10.45 11.63 1.02
CA PHE A 44 10.19 10.59 2.02
C PHE A 44 9.17 9.55 1.54
N TRP A 45 8.14 10.01 0.86
CA TRP A 45 7.08 9.15 0.34
C TRP A 45 7.59 8.32 -0.83
N GLN A 46 8.45 8.88 -1.66
CA GLN A 46 9.09 8.18 -2.77
C GLN A 46 10.02 7.05 -2.28
N LEU A 47 10.76 7.26 -1.19
CA LEU A 47 11.60 6.22 -0.59
C LEU A 47 10.79 4.99 -0.15
N ASN A 48 9.57 5.20 0.35
CA ASN A 48 8.69 4.12 0.81
C ASN A 48 7.81 3.53 -0.31
N SER A 49 7.62 4.27 -1.41
CA SER A 49 6.77 3.85 -2.53
C SER A 49 7.54 3.23 -3.69
N ARG A 50 8.87 3.29 -3.67
CA ARG A 50 9.69 2.71 -4.74
C ARG A 50 9.47 1.21 -4.85
N SER A 51 8.85 0.81 -5.96
CA SER A 51 8.93 -0.57 -6.40
C SER A 51 10.39 -0.88 -6.74
N VAL A 52 10.97 -1.85 -6.06
CA VAL A 52 12.30 -2.35 -6.40
C VAL A 52 12.22 -3.28 -7.61
N ASP A 53 13.19 -3.20 -8.52
CA ASP A 53 13.20 -4.05 -9.71
C ASP A 53 13.37 -5.52 -9.35
N THR A 54 14.23 -5.81 -8.38
CA THR A 54 14.44 -7.16 -7.86
C THR A 54 14.07 -7.20 -6.38
N PRO A 55 13.03 -7.96 -5.98
CA PRO A 55 12.66 -8.10 -4.58
C PRO A 55 13.71 -8.91 -3.82
N THR A 56 13.85 -8.63 -2.53
CA THR A 56 14.68 -9.48 -1.66
C THR A 56 13.99 -10.83 -1.43
N LYS A 57 14.78 -11.87 -1.21
CA LYS A 57 14.25 -13.20 -0.84
C LYS A 57 13.27 -13.13 0.32
N LEU A 58 13.58 -12.34 1.35
CA LEU A 58 12.71 -12.15 2.51
C LEU A 58 11.36 -11.53 2.13
N SER A 59 11.33 -10.56 1.20
CA SER A 59 10.07 -9.99 0.70
C SER A 59 9.22 -11.04 0.01
N VAL A 60 9.83 -11.87 -0.86
CA VAL A 60 9.12 -12.95 -1.56
C VAL A 60 8.58 -14.00 -0.60
N GLU A 61 9.35 -14.37 0.42
CA GLU A 61 8.91 -15.29 1.49
C GLU A 61 7.73 -14.71 2.28
N ARG A 62 7.71 -13.40 2.55
CA ARG A 62 6.57 -12.75 3.21
C ARG A 62 5.30 -12.79 2.38
N TRP A 63 5.37 -12.70 1.05
CA TRP A 63 4.18 -12.77 0.18
C TRP A 63 3.44 -14.10 0.29
N VAL A 64 4.15 -15.19 0.67
CA VAL A 64 3.54 -16.52 0.88
C VAL A 64 2.72 -16.57 2.17
N LEU A 65 3.03 -15.72 3.16
CA LEU A 65 2.37 -15.74 4.48
C LEU A 65 0.89 -15.34 4.39
N SER A 66 0.58 -14.34 3.57
CA SER A 66 -0.81 -13.94 3.35
C SER A 66 -0.99 -13.12 2.07
N PHE A 67 -2.20 -13.13 1.55
CA PHE A 67 -2.58 -12.28 0.41
C PHE A 67 -2.41 -10.79 0.72
N TRP A 68 -2.62 -10.40 1.98
CA TRP A 68 -2.43 -9.02 2.42
C TRP A 68 -0.95 -8.59 2.31
N GLU A 69 -0.01 -9.44 2.74
CA GLU A 69 1.41 -9.15 2.61
C GLU A 69 1.83 -8.98 1.14
N LEU A 70 1.31 -9.83 0.25
CA LEU A 70 1.56 -9.73 -1.18
C LEU A 70 1.09 -8.38 -1.77
N ILE A 71 -0.16 -7.99 -1.51
CA ILE A 71 -0.71 -6.77 -2.12
C ILE A 71 -0.31 -5.48 -1.41
N SER A 72 0.23 -5.56 -0.19
CA SER A 72 0.78 -4.42 0.53
C SER A 72 2.16 -4.04 0.02
N ASP A 73 2.90 -5.01 -0.53
CA ASP A 73 4.19 -4.76 -1.16
C ASP A 73 4.01 -4.22 -2.59
N PRO A 74 4.57 -3.05 -2.94
CA PRO A 74 4.46 -2.48 -4.28
C PRO A 74 4.95 -3.43 -5.38
N ARG A 75 6.06 -4.14 -5.14
CA ARG A 75 6.58 -5.13 -6.10
C ARG A 75 5.69 -6.36 -6.17
N GLY A 76 5.22 -6.87 -5.04
CA GLY A 76 4.27 -7.99 -4.97
C GLY A 76 2.99 -7.70 -5.76
N ARG A 77 2.46 -6.48 -5.69
CA ARG A 77 1.31 -6.06 -6.50
C ARG A 77 1.61 -6.09 -8.01
N VAL A 78 2.78 -5.62 -8.42
CA VAL A 78 3.17 -5.65 -9.84
C VAL A 78 3.21 -7.07 -10.35
N ASP A 79 3.85 -7.98 -9.64
CA ASP A 79 3.99 -9.38 -10.05
C ASP A 79 2.65 -10.12 -10.04
N PHE A 80 1.83 -9.86 -9.03
CA PHE A 80 0.47 -10.40 -8.98
C PHE A 80 -0.41 -9.90 -10.13
N LYS A 81 -0.28 -8.62 -10.51
CA LYS A 81 -0.97 -8.06 -11.69
C LYS A 81 -0.50 -8.69 -12.99
N LEU A 82 0.78 -9.00 -13.14
CA LEU A 82 1.30 -9.74 -14.30
C LEU A 82 0.68 -11.14 -14.40
N PHE A 83 0.56 -11.83 -13.28
CA PHE A 83 -0.12 -13.11 -13.22
C PHE A 83 -1.60 -12.99 -13.59
N LEU A 84 -2.33 -12.05 -12.98
CA LEU A 84 -3.73 -11.79 -13.29
C LEU A 84 -3.97 -11.47 -14.76
N LYS A 85 -3.04 -10.71 -15.38
CA LYS A 85 -3.13 -10.41 -16.81
C LYS A 85 -3.02 -11.67 -17.68
N LYS A 86 -2.17 -12.62 -17.32
CA LYS A 86 -2.07 -13.93 -17.98
C LYS A 86 -3.33 -14.77 -17.80
N GLU A 87 -4.01 -14.63 -16.67
CA GLU A 87 -5.26 -15.33 -16.34
C GLU A 87 -6.53 -14.61 -16.84
N HIS A 88 -6.40 -13.51 -17.61
CA HIS A 88 -7.53 -12.70 -18.08
C HIS A 88 -8.47 -12.22 -16.96
N SER A 89 -7.90 -11.90 -15.78
CA SER A 89 -8.65 -11.45 -14.59
C SER A 89 -8.06 -10.19 -13.95
N ALA A 90 -7.38 -9.36 -14.74
CA ALA A 90 -6.70 -8.14 -14.27
C ALA A 90 -7.67 -7.05 -13.77
N GLU A 91 -8.95 -7.11 -14.16
CA GLU A 91 -10.00 -6.18 -13.74
C GLU A 91 -10.25 -6.22 -12.23
N ASN A 92 -10.13 -7.38 -11.58
CA ASN A 92 -10.34 -7.52 -10.14
C ASN A 92 -9.35 -6.68 -9.33
N MET A 93 -8.06 -6.76 -9.66
CA MET A 93 -7.05 -5.96 -8.98
C MET A 93 -7.15 -4.48 -9.34
N ALA A 94 -7.49 -4.15 -10.58
CA ALA A 94 -7.69 -2.77 -11.00
C ALA A 94 -8.88 -2.11 -10.29
N PHE A 95 -9.97 -2.84 -10.08
CA PHE A 95 -11.10 -2.38 -9.26
C PHE A 95 -10.67 -2.16 -7.81
N TYR A 96 -9.95 -3.12 -7.22
CA TYR A 96 -9.47 -3.02 -5.85
C TYR A 96 -8.60 -1.77 -5.65
N GLU A 97 -7.65 -1.52 -6.54
CA GLU A 97 -6.78 -0.33 -6.49
C GLU A 97 -7.57 0.97 -6.67
N ALA A 98 -8.52 1.02 -7.60
CA ALA A 98 -9.36 2.20 -7.81
C ALA A 98 -10.24 2.53 -6.59
N ALA A 99 -10.76 1.49 -5.91
CA ALA A 99 -11.52 1.66 -4.67
C ALA A 99 -10.62 2.18 -3.52
N GLU A 100 -9.38 1.68 -3.39
CA GLU A 100 -8.40 2.19 -2.43
C GLU A 100 -8.03 3.65 -2.72
N GLU A 101 -7.75 3.98 -3.96
CA GLU A 101 -7.44 5.36 -4.35
C GLU A 101 -8.59 6.32 -4.06
N MET A 102 -9.84 5.90 -4.29
CA MET A 102 -11.01 6.71 -3.93
C MET A 102 -11.12 6.88 -2.41
N ARG A 103 -10.94 5.79 -1.65
CA ARG A 103 -11.06 5.78 -0.18
C ARG A 103 -10.12 6.78 0.47
N TRP A 104 -8.87 6.83 0.03
CA TRP A 104 -7.81 7.64 0.61
C TRP A 104 -7.58 8.98 -0.09
N GLY A 105 -8.30 9.23 -1.19
CA GLY A 105 -8.20 10.45 -1.95
C GLY A 105 -8.97 11.63 -1.36
N ALA A 106 -8.96 12.75 -2.09
CA ALA A 106 -9.66 13.98 -1.71
C ALA A 106 -11.18 13.75 -1.60
N ALA A 107 -11.81 14.31 -0.56
CA ALA A 107 -13.24 14.17 -0.33
C ALA A 107 -14.08 14.76 -1.48
N SER A 108 -13.63 15.85 -2.08
CA SER A 108 -14.28 16.50 -3.23
C SER A 108 -14.34 15.62 -4.49
N ALA A 109 -13.40 14.67 -4.65
CA ALA A 109 -13.35 13.79 -5.81
C ALA A 109 -14.21 12.51 -5.64
N ILE A 110 -14.74 12.24 -4.46
CA ILE A 110 -15.50 11.01 -4.17
C ILE A 110 -16.69 10.82 -5.10
N PRO A 111 -17.58 11.81 -5.34
CA PRO A 111 -18.73 11.62 -6.21
C PRO A 111 -18.34 11.22 -7.64
N GLU A 112 -17.38 11.92 -8.22
CA GLU A 112 -16.90 11.65 -9.57
C GLU A 112 -16.20 10.29 -9.66
N LYS A 113 -15.26 10.01 -8.75
CA LYS A 113 -14.52 8.74 -8.72
C LYS A 113 -15.44 7.53 -8.48
N SER A 114 -16.40 7.64 -7.57
CA SER A 114 -17.35 6.55 -7.30
C SER A 114 -18.21 6.21 -8.52
N GLN A 115 -18.69 7.23 -9.23
CA GLN A 115 -19.45 7.05 -10.46
C GLN A 115 -18.59 6.49 -11.61
N PHE A 116 -17.35 6.95 -11.74
CA PHE A 116 -16.39 6.42 -12.70
C PHE A 116 -16.12 4.92 -12.45
N ILE A 117 -15.85 4.55 -11.20
CA ILE A 117 -15.58 3.14 -10.82
C ILE A 117 -16.82 2.28 -11.08
N PHE A 118 -18.01 2.74 -10.72
CA PHE A 118 -19.25 2.02 -11.00
C PHE A 118 -19.43 1.78 -12.50
N ASN A 119 -19.28 2.79 -13.32
CA ASN A 119 -19.46 2.68 -14.78
C ASN A 119 -18.40 1.79 -15.44
N THR A 120 -17.18 1.76 -14.88
CA THR A 120 -16.05 1.01 -15.45
C THR A 120 -16.06 -0.46 -15.05
N PHE A 121 -16.50 -0.78 -13.83
CA PHE A 121 -16.31 -2.13 -13.27
C PHE A 121 -17.60 -2.84 -12.83
N LEU A 122 -18.62 -2.10 -12.40
CA LEU A 122 -19.79 -2.69 -11.72
C LEU A 122 -21.07 -2.69 -12.54
N LYS A 123 -21.28 -1.65 -13.35
CA LYS A 123 -22.47 -1.54 -14.18
C LYS A 123 -22.56 -2.75 -15.13
N PRO A 124 -23.77 -3.35 -15.32
CA PRO A 124 -23.94 -4.39 -16.33
C PRO A 124 -23.44 -3.95 -17.71
N GLY A 125 -22.57 -4.75 -18.32
CA GLY A 125 -21.93 -4.41 -19.59
C GLY A 125 -20.77 -3.41 -19.48
N ALA A 126 -20.23 -3.17 -18.28
CA ALA A 126 -19.07 -2.30 -18.09
C ALA A 126 -17.84 -2.85 -18.87
N PRO A 127 -16.97 -1.94 -19.38
CA PRO A 127 -15.82 -2.35 -20.20
C PRO A 127 -14.79 -3.22 -19.46
N ARG A 128 -14.76 -3.14 -18.14
CA ARG A 128 -13.88 -3.96 -17.27
C ARG A 128 -14.70 -4.63 -16.17
N TRP A 129 -15.81 -5.21 -16.58
CA TRP A 129 -16.79 -5.76 -15.66
C TRP A 129 -16.23 -6.81 -14.71
N ILE A 130 -16.57 -6.64 -13.42
CA ILE A 130 -16.27 -7.60 -12.36
C ILE A 130 -17.57 -8.21 -11.85
N ASN A 131 -17.51 -9.47 -11.44
CA ASN A 131 -18.68 -10.17 -10.93
C ASN A 131 -18.74 -10.06 -9.40
N ILE A 132 -19.78 -9.41 -8.90
CA ILE A 132 -20.14 -9.37 -7.47
C ILE A 132 -21.56 -9.88 -7.27
N ASP A 133 -21.86 -10.39 -6.08
CA ASP A 133 -23.21 -10.90 -5.78
C ASP A 133 -24.27 -9.77 -5.77
N GLY A 134 -25.54 -10.19 -5.99
CA GLY A 134 -26.65 -9.25 -6.08
C GLY A 134 -26.90 -8.42 -4.81
N ARG A 135 -26.62 -8.96 -3.62
CA ARG A 135 -26.74 -8.24 -2.35
C ARG A 135 -25.69 -7.12 -2.28
N THR A 136 -24.45 -7.43 -2.59
CA THR A 136 -23.34 -6.47 -2.63
C THR A 136 -23.60 -5.39 -3.66
N MET A 137 -24.09 -5.75 -4.86
CA MET A 137 -24.49 -4.78 -5.89
C MET A 137 -25.60 -3.85 -5.38
N GLY A 138 -26.63 -4.39 -4.74
CA GLY A 138 -27.74 -3.60 -4.18
C GLY A 138 -27.29 -2.60 -3.13
N LEU A 139 -26.35 -2.98 -2.25
CA LEU A 139 -25.75 -2.07 -1.24
C LEU A 139 -24.94 -0.96 -1.91
N THR A 140 -24.14 -1.30 -2.92
CA THR A 140 -23.33 -0.34 -3.66
C THR A 140 -24.20 0.69 -4.38
N VAL A 141 -25.22 0.26 -5.11
CA VAL A 141 -26.14 1.15 -5.84
C VAL A 141 -26.87 2.09 -4.89
N LYS A 142 -27.34 1.60 -3.74
CA LYS A 142 -27.97 2.47 -2.71
C LYS A 142 -26.99 3.51 -2.18
N GLY A 143 -25.75 3.13 -1.91
CA GLY A 143 -24.73 4.05 -1.41
C GLY A 143 -24.31 5.12 -2.42
N LEU A 144 -24.39 4.83 -3.72
CA LEU A 144 -24.05 5.79 -4.78
C LEU A 144 -25.03 6.97 -4.89
N VAL A 145 -26.19 6.91 -4.27
CA VAL A 145 -27.14 8.04 -4.21
C VAL A 145 -26.53 9.21 -3.41
N VAL A 146 -25.83 8.89 -2.31
CA VAL A 146 -25.05 9.85 -1.52
C VAL A 146 -23.67 9.24 -1.29
N PRO A 147 -22.75 9.41 -2.24
CA PRO A 147 -21.47 8.70 -2.20
C PRO A 147 -20.57 9.20 -1.05
N HIS A 148 -19.97 8.26 -0.37
CA HIS A 148 -19.02 8.47 0.71
C HIS A 148 -17.80 7.55 0.54
N ARG A 149 -16.72 7.77 1.32
CA ARG A 149 -15.44 7.03 1.20
C ARG A 149 -15.59 5.51 1.22
N TYR A 150 -16.60 4.99 1.90
CA TYR A 150 -16.80 3.56 2.15
C TYR A 150 -17.90 2.95 1.26
N VAL A 151 -18.37 3.68 0.26
CA VAL A 151 -19.48 3.22 -0.60
C VAL A 151 -19.15 1.95 -1.37
N LEU A 152 -17.87 1.70 -1.67
CA LEU A 152 -17.39 0.52 -2.39
C LEU A 152 -16.86 -0.60 -1.49
N ASP A 153 -16.88 -0.44 -0.17
CA ASP A 153 -16.25 -1.39 0.76
C ASP A 153 -16.80 -2.81 0.66
N ALA A 154 -18.11 -2.94 0.51
CA ALA A 154 -18.73 -4.26 0.36
C ALA A 154 -18.26 -4.96 -0.93
N ALA A 155 -18.23 -4.23 -2.05
CA ALA A 155 -17.75 -4.74 -3.32
C ALA A 155 -16.25 -5.04 -3.29
N GLN A 156 -15.46 -4.16 -2.67
CA GLN A 156 -14.02 -4.32 -2.53
C GLN A 156 -13.68 -5.54 -1.66
N THR A 157 -14.39 -5.74 -0.55
CA THR A 157 -14.24 -6.92 0.30
C THR A 157 -14.58 -8.21 -0.45
N HIS A 158 -15.65 -8.19 -1.24
CA HIS A 158 -16.04 -9.34 -2.07
C HIS A 158 -14.91 -9.73 -3.04
N ILE A 159 -14.38 -8.76 -3.77
CA ILE A 159 -13.29 -8.99 -4.74
C ILE A 159 -11.98 -9.39 -4.05
N PHE A 160 -11.65 -8.78 -2.91
CA PHE A 160 -10.50 -9.18 -2.10
C PHE A 160 -10.60 -10.65 -1.69
N LEU A 161 -11.75 -11.08 -1.19
CA LEU A 161 -11.97 -12.47 -0.77
C LEU A 161 -11.94 -13.45 -1.96
N LEU A 162 -12.45 -13.03 -3.12
CA LEU A 162 -12.36 -13.81 -4.35
C LEU A 162 -10.89 -14.04 -4.74
N MET A 163 -10.11 -12.99 -4.83
CA MET A 163 -8.69 -13.08 -5.15
C MET A 163 -7.90 -13.89 -4.10
N LYS A 164 -8.21 -13.70 -2.81
CA LYS A 164 -7.55 -14.39 -1.70
C LYS A 164 -7.83 -15.89 -1.72
N LYS A 165 -9.08 -16.30 -1.95
CA LYS A 165 -9.50 -17.71 -1.84
C LYS A 165 -9.09 -18.57 -3.01
N ASP A 166 -9.01 -18.00 -4.20
CA ASP A 166 -8.74 -18.73 -5.44
C ASP A 166 -7.44 -18.27 -6.11
N THR A 167 -7.39 -17.05 -6.59
CA THR A 167 -6.33 -16.55 -7.46
C THR A 167 -4.95 -16.52 -6.77
N PHE A 168 -4.92 -16.16 -5.48
CA PHE A 168 -3.68 -16.10 -4.72
C PHE A 168 -2.97 -17.46 -4.63
N TYR A 169 -3.70 -18.52 -4.37
CA TYR A 169 -3.12 -19.87 -4.30
C TYR A 169 -2.60 -20.37 -5.64
N ARG A 170 -3.28 -19.99 -6.73
CA ARG A 170 -2.81 -20.30 -8.09
C ARG A 170 -1.55 -19.49 -8.42
N TYR A 171 -1.49 -18.21 -8.00
CA TYR A 171 -0.30 -17.38 -8.14
C TYR A 171 0.91 -18.01 -7.44
N LEU A 172 0.79 -18.45 -6.19
CA LEU A 172 1.89 -19.07 -5.45
C LEU A 172 2.44 -20.35 -6.12
N LYS A 173 1.61 -21.04 -6.90
CA LYS A 173 2.00 -22.24 -7.66
C LYS A 173 2.54 -21.92 -9.07
N SER A 174 2.39 -20.67 -9.51
CA SER A 174 2.73 -20.26 -10.86
C SER A 174 4.23 -20.12 -11.07
N PRO A 175 4.72 -20.22 -12.33
CA PRO A 175 6.09 -19.90 -12.68
C PRO A 175 6.46 -18.45 -12.31
N VAL A 176 5.53 -17.51 -12.47
CA VAL A 176 5.73 -16.07 -12.15
C VAL A 176 6.26 -15.89 -10.72
N HIS A 177 5.65 -16.59 -9.74
CA HIS A 177 6.11 -16.52 -8.36
C HIS A 177 7.39 -17.33 -8.12
N LYS A 178 7.50 -18.52 -8.73
CA LYS A 178 8.67 -19.39 -8.52
C LYS A 178 9.97 -18.78 -9.06
N ASP A 179 9.90 -18.08 -10.17
CA ASP A 179 11.06 -17.42 -10.79
C ASP A 179 11.62 -16.28 -9.93
N MET A 180 10.85 -15.80 -8.91
CA MET A 180 11.32 -14.79 -7.96
C MET A 180 12.28 -15.34 -6.90
N PHE A 181 12.43 -16.65 -6.77
CA PHE A 181 13.36 -17.29 -5.82
C PHE A 181 14.76 -17.54 -6.41
N HIS A 182 14.92 -17.28 -7.68
CA HIS A 182 16.18 -17.45 -8.43
C HIS A 182 16.75 -16.09 -8.83
#